data_8800cefae374c47cdebfd736926fe0cc
#
_entry.id   8800cefae374c47cdebfd736926fe0cc
#
_cell.length_a   1.000
_cell.length_b   1.000
_cell.length_c   1.000
_cell.angle_alpha   90.00
_cell.angle_beta   90.00
_cell.angle_gamma   90.00
#
_symmetry.space_group_name_H-M   'P 1'
#
loop_
_entity.id
_entity.type
_entity.pdbx_description
1 polymer ?
#
loop_
_entity_poly.entity_id
_entity_poly.type
_entity_poly.pdbx_seq_one_letter_code
_entity_poly.pdbx_strand_id
1 'polypeptide(L)'
;GVYRTKCIGRKVCGGCEDSCPEGDIFRFTAGKLAGIDRTKCTDCLACYEECPSDALKQWGRQMTVEECMELIRRDQGYYERSGGGVTVSGGDPLVQSDFVEALFRACKAEGYQTCCESTFCASWSEVEKVLPYTDLIISDLKLMDSALHRQYTGVGNELILQNLRRLAQEGRELILRIPVIPGVNDGRQNIEASADFILRQLGGQVRTLQLLSFMRLGEEKYKSLGIPYQMEAVRLQRR
;
A
#
# COMPACT_ATOMS: atom_id res chain seq x y z
N GLY A 1 8.91 7.26 10.82
CA GLY A 1 10.12 6.66 10.25
C GLY A 1 11.39 7.35 10.70
N VAL A 2 12.53 6.63 10.72
CA VAL A 2 13.84 7.13 11.11
C VAL A 2 14.80 7.11 9.93
N TYR A 3 15.36 8.26 9.58
CA TYR A 3 16.35 8.43 8.50
C TYR A 3 17.71 8.81 9.10
N ARG A 4 18.49 7.79 9.44
CA ARG A 4 19.79 7.95 10.08
C ARG A 4 20.74 8.88 9.32
N THR A 5 20.72 8.84 8.00
CA THR A 5 21.58 9.66 7.14
C THR A 5 21.28 11.15 7.26
N LYS A 6 20.04 11.51 7.58
CA LYS A 6 19.63 12.91 7.78
C LYS A 6 19.90 13.43 9.18
N CYS A 7 20.08 12.55 10.18
CA CYS A 7 20.33 12.98 11.55
C CYS A 7 21.65 13.75 11.64
N ILE A 8 21.59 14.97 12.15
CA ILE A 8 22.77 15.84 12.36
C ILE A 8 23.58 15.47 13.59
N GLY A 9 23.05 14.60 14.44
CA GLY A 9 23.75 14.01 15.57
C GLY A 9 23.34 14.57 16.93
N ARG A 10 23.35 13.70 17.96
CA ARG A 10 22.94 14.00 19.34
C ARG A 10 23.72 15.15 19.98
N LYS A 11 25.01 15.32 19.64
CA LYS A 11 25.84 16.41 20.17
C LYS A 11 25.49 17.77 19.59
N VAL A 12 24.83 17.82 18.45
CA VAL A 12 24.44 19.04 17.74
C VAL A 12 22.98 19.39 18.00
N CYS A 13 22.13 18.36 18.15
CA CYS A 13 20.70 18.49 18.32
C CYS A 13 20.20 17.42 19.29
N GLY A 14 19.46 17.83 20.32
CA GLY A 14 18.79 16.94 21.29
C GLY A 14 17.27 16.88 21.13
N GLY A 15 16.69 17.64 20.19
CA GLY A 15 15.25 17.91 20.10
C GLY A 15 14.34 16.69 20.21
N CYS A 16 14.70 15.57 19.59
CA CYS A 16 13.85 14.37 19.68
C CYS A 16 13.83 13.74 21.09
N GLU A 17 14.93 13.83 21.85
CA GLU A 17 14.98 13.32 23.22
C GLU A 17 14.28 14.28 24.18
N ASP A 18 14.53 15.60 24.01
CA ASP A 18 13.98 16.63 24.86
C ASP A 18 12.45 16.76 24.73
N SER A 19 11.91 16.52 23.55
CA SER A 19 10.46 16.61 23.26
C SER A 19 9.67 15.34 23.60
N CYS A 20 10.34 14.22 23.83
CA CYS A 20 9.66 12.95 24.02
C CYS A 20 9.13 12.78 25.45
N PRO A 21 7.81 12.59 25.67
CA PRO A 21 7.28 12.36 27.01
C PRO A 21 7.69 11.03 27.62
N GLU A 22 8.04 10.03 26.78
CA GLU A 22 8.43 8.69 27.22
C GLU A 22 9.93 8.58 27.54
N GLY A 23 10.73 9.62 27.25
CA GLY A 23 12.15 9.70 27.57
C GLY A 23 13.03 8.72 26.80
N ASP A 24 13.50 7.66 27.44
CA ASP A 24 14.53 6.74 26.90
C ASP A 24 13.99 5.70 25.91
N ILE A 25 13.55 6.18 24.72
CA ILE A 25 13.09 5.31 23.63
C ILE A 25 13.97 5.38 22.38
N PHE A 26 14.90 6.34 22.32
CA PHE A 26 15.74 6.54 21.14
C PHE A 26 17.03 5.73 21.21
N ARG A 27 17.38 5.10 20.12
CA ARG A 27 18.62 4.35 19.94
C ARG A 27 19.57 5.15 19.05
N PHE A 28 20.78 5.39 19.51
CA PHE A 28 21.81 6.10 18.77
C PHE A 28 22.98 5.18 18.41
N THR A 29 23.54 5.35 17.22
CA THR A 29 24.74 4.67 16.77
C THR A 29 25.68 5.69 16.14
N ALA A 30 26.92 5.77 16.66
CA ALA A 30 27.90 6.78 16.25
C ALA A 30 27.34 8.21 16.35
N GLY A 31 26.58 8.50 17.41
CA GLY A 31 25.98 9.81 17.68
C GLY A 31 24.78 10.19 16.82
N LYS A 32 24.36 9.35 15.90
CA LYS A 32 23.19 9.59 15.03
C LYS A 32 22.03 8.68 15.43
N LEU A 33 20.81 9.18 15.31
CA LEU A 33 19.60 8.43 15.58
C LEU A 33 19.51 7.22 14.64
N ALA A 34 19.43 6.03 15.23
CA ALA A 34 19.40 4.74 14.52
C ALA A 34 18.04 4.03 14.61
N GLY A 35 17.22 4.38 15.61
CA GLY A 35 15.92 3.75 15.78
C GLY A 35 15.14 4.31 16.96
N ILE A 36 13.89 3.85 17.08
CA ILE A 36 12.97 4.14 18.18
C ILE A 36 12.47 2.83 18.74
N ASP A 37 12.40 2.70 20.04
CA ASP A 37 11.70 1.60 20.69
C ASP A 37 10.20 1.74 20.54
N ARG A 38 9.64 1.01 19.57
CA ARG A 38 8.23 1.09 19.23
C ARG A 38 7.30 0.49 20.30
N THR A 39 7.85 -0.30 21.23
CA THR A 39 7.04 -0.88 22.32
C THR A 39 6.70 0.15 23.39
N LYS A 40 7.50 1.21 23.49
CA LYS A 40 7.33 2.30 24.44
C LYS A 40 6.76 3.58 23.80
N CYS A 41 6.79 3.66 22.46
CA CYS A 41 6.37 4.85 21.72
C CYS A 41 4.85 4.97 21.69
N THR A 42 4.32 6.12 22.13
CA THR A 42 2.89 6.45 22.11
C THR A 42 2.43 7.12 20.82
N ASP A 43 3.33 7.24 19.82
CA ASP A 43 3.08 7.90 18.53
C ASP A 43 2.54 9.35 18.66
N CYS A 44 2.94 10.06 19.70
CA CYS A 44 2.55 11.46 19.93
C CYS A 44 3.12 12.46 18.92
N LEU A 45 4.13 12.05 18.12
CA LEU A 45 4.79 12.80 17.04
C LEU A 45 5.60 14.03 17.48
N ALA A 46 5.68 14.41 18.74
CA ALA A 46 6.43 15.57 19.22
C ALA A 46 7.90 15.56 18.72
N CYS A 47 8.55 14.41 18.75
CA CYS A 47 9.91 14.26 18.23
C CYS A 47 10.05 14.50 16.71
N TYR A 48 8.99 14.29 15.94
CA TYR A 48 8.95 14.61 14.51
C TYR A 48 8.87 16.12 14.29
N GLU A 49 8.00 16.80 15.02
CA GLU A 49 7.80 18.26 14.91
C GLU A 49 9.08 19.03 15.27
N GLU A 50 9.83 18.55 16.26
CA GLU A 50 11.07 19.16 16.72
C GLU A 50 12.32 18.72 15.94
N CYS A 51 12.20 17.90 14.90
CA CYS A 51 13.35 17.42 14.14
C CYS A 51 13.78 18.39 13.02
N PRO A 52 14.84 19.19 13.18
CA PRO A 52 15.21 20.23 12.21
C PRO A 52 15.81 19.70 10.91
N SER A 53 16.11 18.40 10.85
CA SER A 53 16.81 17.78 9.71
C SER A 53 15.98 16.74 8.97
N ASP A 54 14.68 16.62 9.27
CA ASP A 54 13.80 15.57 8.72
C ASP A 54 14.33 14.14 8.92
N ALA A 55 15.16 13.93 9.95
CA ALA A 55 15.63 12.58 10.30
C ALA A 55 14.51 11.72 10.89
N LEU A 56 13.49 12.35 11.44
CA LEU A 56 12.23 11.75 11.82
C LEU A 56 11.16 12.16 10.83
N LYS A 57 10.33 11.20 10.38
CA LYS A 57 9.26 11.47 9.44
C LYS A 57 8.00 10.73 9.83
N GLN A 58 6.89 11.44 9.84
CA GLN A 58 5.58 10.84 9.94
C GLN A 58 5.19 10.15 8.63
N TRP A 59 4.68 8.92 8.72
CA TRP A 59 4.09 8.20 7.61
C TRP A 59 2.57 8.23 7.76
N GLY A 60 1.93 8.88 6.80
CA GLY A 60 0.49 9.11 6.81
C GLY A 60 0.06 10.23 7.78
N ARG A 61 -1.15 10.63 7.64
CA ARG A 61 -1.86 11.56 8.53
C ARG A 61 -3.32 11.19 8.60
N GLN A 62 -3.99 11.49 9.69
CA GLN A 62 -5.44 11.37 9.75
C GLN A 62 -6.06 12.49 8.92
N MET A 63 -7.09 12.15 8.17
CA MET A 63 -7.84 13.07 7.33
C MET A 63 -9.32 12.71 7.38
N THR A 64 -10.15 13.71 7.35
CA THR A 64 -11.59 13.56 7.12
C THR A 64 -11.89 13.39 5.63
N VAL A 65 -13.08 12.90 5.30
CA VAL A 65 -13.54 12.82 3.91
C VAL A 65 -13.53 14.19 3.26
N GLU A 66 -13.97 15.24 3.96
CA GLU A 66 -14.00 16.61 3.41
C GLU A 66 -12.60 17.15 3.10
N GLU A 67 -11.62 16.93 4.00
CA GLU A 67 -10.23 17.31 3.72
C GLU A 67 -9.65 16.58 2.50
N CYS A 68 -10.04 15.30 2.31
CA CYS A 68 -9.68 14.58 1.08
C CYS A 68 -10.37 15.20 -0.15
N MET A 69 -11.66 15.52 -0.05
CA MET A 69 -12.42 16.11 -1.16
C MET A 69 -11.87 17.50 -1.54
N GLU A 70 -11.44 18.32 -0.58
CA GLU A 70 -10.77 19.60 -0.87
C GLU A 70 -9.51 19.39 -1.72
N LEU A 71 -8.72 18.36 -1.46
CA LEU A 71 -7.53 18.03 -2.26
C LEU A 71 -7.93 17.51 -3.65
N ILE A 72 -8.91 16.63 -3.71
CA ILE A 72 -9.41 16.02 -4.95
C ILE A 72 -9.96 17.08 -5.91
N ARG A 73 -10.71 18.05 -5.42
CA ARG A 73 -11.26 19.16 -6.23
C ARG A 73 -10.19 20.01 -6.91
N ARG A 74 -8.97 20.07 -6.38
CA ARG A 74 -7.86 20.80 -7.02
C ARG A 74 -7.51 20.25 -8.40
N ASP A 75 -7.77 18.96 -8.63
CA ASP A 75 -7.50 18.28 -9.88
C ASP A 75 -8.73 18.12 -10.78
N GLN A 76 -9.87 18.75 -10.43
CA GLN A 76 -11.14 18.65 -11.15
C GLN A 76 -10.98 18.89 -12.66
N GLY A 77 -10.24 19.91 -13.06
CA GLY A 77 -10.04 20.23 -14.47
C GLY A 77 -9.27 19.14 -15.26
N TYR A 78 -8.51 18.28 -14.58
CA TYR A 78 -7.90 17.09 -15.19
C TYR A 78 -8.91 15.96 -15.35
N TYR A 79 -9.75 15.73 -14.34
CA TYR A 79 -10.80 14.70 -14.39
C TYR A 79 -11.82 14.99 -15.48
N GLU A 80 -12.28 16.23 -15.61
CA GLU A 80 -13.23 16.65 -16.66
C GLU A 80 -12.68 16.42 -18.07
N ARG A 81 -11.39 16.69 -18.30
CA ARG A 81 -10.77 16.50 -19.62
C ARG A 81 -10.45 15.06 -19.96
N SER A 82 -10.10 14.26 -18.96
CA SER A 82 -9.64 12.87 -19.16
C SER A 82 -10.74 11.82 -18.97
N GLY A 83 -11.87 12.19 -18.37
CA GLY A 83 -12.84 11.23 -17.86
C GLY A 83 -12.28 10.38 -16.71
N GLY A 84 -11.20 10.83 -16.07
CA GLY A 84 -10.54 10.17 -14.95
C GLY A 84 -11.17 10.50 -13.60
N GLY A 85 -10.42 10.22 -12.54
CA GLY A 85 -10.91 10.45 -11.18
C GLY A 85 -9.92 10.02 -10.10
N VAL A 86 -10.43 9.44 -9.05
CA VAL A 86 -9.72 9.17 -7.80
C VAL A 86 -9.38 7.70 -7.67
N THR A 87 -8.11 7.41 -7.43
CA THR A 87 -7.67 6.07 -7.04
C THR A 87 -7.36 6.05 -5.55
N VAL A 88 -7.97 5.12 -4.81
CA VAL A 88 -7.57 4.81 -3.45
C VAL A 88 -6.69 3.57 -3.48
N SER A 89 -5.49 3.71 -2.91
CA SER A 89 -4.49 2.64 -2.77
C SER A 89 -3.72 2.83 -1.46
N GLY A 90 -2.49 2.35 -1.35
CA GLY A 90 -1.62 2.62 -0.18
C GLY A 90 -1.15 1.36 0.49
N GLY A 91 -1.49 1.08 1.76
CA GLY A 91 -1.33 -0.24 2.36
C GLY A 91 -2.32 -1.21 1.73
N ASP A 92 -3.53 -1.20 2.21
CA ASP A 92 -4.70 -1.77 1.51
C ASP A 92 -5.94 -0.95 1.91
N PRO A 93 -6.70 -0.38 0.97
CA PRO A 93 -7.84 0.49 1.27
C PRO A 93 -8.96 -0.24 2.03
N LEU A 94 -9.12 -1.55 1.83
CA LEU A 94 -10.17 -2.33 2.49
C LEU A 94 -9.96 -2.51 4.01
N VAL A 95 -8.77 -2.16 4.52
CA VAL A 95 -8.54 -2.05 5.98
C VAL A 95 -9.34 -0.91 6.59
N GLN A 96 -9.74 0.09 5.78
CA GLN A 96 -10.54 1.24 6.16
C GLN A 96 -11.77 1.37 5.24
N SER A 97 -12.47 0.28 5.00
CA SER A 97 -13.56 0.20 4.01
C SER A 97 -14.67 1.23 4.25
N ASP A 98 -15.03 1.51 5.51
CA ASP A 98 -16.05 2.52 5.85
C ASP A 98 -15.62 3.93 5.42
N PHE A 99 -14.34 4.26 5.59
CA PHE A 99 -13.80 5.54 5.12
C PHE A 99 -13.75 5.60 3.59
N VAL A 100 -13.31 4.52 2.95
CA VAL A 100 -13.25 4.43 1.48
C VAL A 100 -14.64 4.51 0.86
N GLU A 101 -15.63 3.84 1.45
CA GLU A 101 -17.03 3.95 1.04
C GLU A 101 -17.51 5.40 1.09
N ALA A 102 -17.30 6.07 2.23
CA ALA A 102 -17.73 7.46 2.41
C ALA A 102 -17.03 8.41 1.42
N LEU A 103 -15.73 8.23 1.19
CA LEU A 103 -14.97 9.01 0.24
C LEU A 103 -15.43 8.78 -1.21
N PHE A 104 -15.60 7.52 -1.61
CA PHE A 104 -16.07 7.19 -2.96
C PHE A 104 -17.49 7.69 -3.21
N ARG A 105 -18.37 7.61 -2.21
CA ARG A 105 -19.72 8.19 -2.28
C ARG A 105 -19.68 9.69 -2.53
N ALA A 106 -18.79 10.42 -1.84
CA ALA A 106 -18.59 11.85 -2.07
C ALA A 106 -18.02 12.13 -3.46
N CYS A 107 -17.05 11.36 -3.94
CA CYS A 107 -16.50 11.46 -5.29
C CYS A 107 -17.59 11.23 -6.36
N LYS A 108 -18.44 10.21 -6.18
CA LYS A 108 -19.54 9.91 -7.10
C LYS A 108 -20.60 11.02 -7.12
N ALA A 109 -20.87 11.66 -5.98
CA ALA A 109 -21.79 12.79 -5.91
C ALA A 109 -21.31 14.00 -6.71
N GLU A 110 -19.99 14.16 -6.89
CA GLU A 110 -19.38 15.20 -7.72
C GLU A 110 -19.05 14.73 -9.16
N GLY A 111 -19.45 13.51 -9.52
CA GLY A 111 -19.29 12.96 -10.87
C GLY A 111 -17.90 12.41 -11.19
N TYR A 112 -17.02 12.26 -10.20
CA TYR A 112 -15.69 11.71 -10.43
C TYR A 112 -15.72 10.18 -10.59
N GLN A 113 -14.85 9.65 -11.43
CA GLN A 113 -14.58 8.23 -11.51
C GLN A 113 -13.80 7.76 -10.28
N THR A 114 -14.03 6.54 -9.86
CA THR A 114 -13.40 5.96 -8.66
C THR A 114 -12.71 4.65 -8.98
N CYS A 115 -11.52 4.47 -8.45
CA CYS A 115 -10.72 3.27 -8.63
C CYS A 115 -10.26 2.73 -7.27
N CYS A 116 -10.53 1.45 -7.00
CA CYS A 116 -10.03 0.75 -5.83
C CYS A 116 -8.86 -0.14 -6.23
N GLU A 117 -7.66 0.18 -5.74
CA GLU A 117 -6.46 -0.66 -5.88
C GLU A 117 -6.20 -1.40 -4.58
N SER A 118 -6.56 -2.67 -4.53
CA SER A 118 -6.51 -3.53 -3.33
C SER A 118 -6.03 -4.93 -3.68
N THR A 119 -5.47 -5.61 -2.68
CA THR A 119 -5.20 -7.05 -2.76
C THR A 119 -6.47 -7.88 -2.68
N PHE A 120 -7.56 -7.30 -2.21
CA PHE A 120 -8.81 -7.99 -1.87
C PHE A 120 -8.65 -9.10 -0.82
N CYS A 121 -7.63 -8.98 0.04
CA CYS A 121 -7.45 -9.84 1.22
C CYS A 121 -8.30 -9.32 2.39
N ALA A 122 -9.60 -9.22 2.19
CA ALA A 122 -10.57 -8.70 3.15
C ALA A 122 -11.83 -9.58 3.18
N SER A 123 -12.63 -9.50 4.25
CA SER A 123 -13.93 -10.15 4.25
C SER A 123 -14.80 -9.61 3.11
N TRP A 124 -15.69 -10.44 2.58
CA TRP A 124 -16.55 -9.98 1.50
C TRP A 124 -17.44 -8.80 1.92
N SER A 125 -17.85 -8.75 3.18
CA SER A 125 -18.63 -7.62 3.72
C SER A 125 -17.89 -6.29 3.62
N GLU A 126 -16.57 -6.29 3.76
CA GLU A 126 -15.78 -5.06 3.56
C GLU A 126 -15.67 -4.70 2.07
N VAL A 127 -15.58 -5.69 1.20
CA VAL A 127 -15.59 -5.48 -0.25
C VAL A 127 -16.93 -4.91 -0.71
N GLU A 128 -18.04 -5.49 -0.26
CA GLU A 128 -19.41 -5.07 -0.63
C GLU A 128 -19.71 -3.61 -0.29
N LYS A 129 -19.12 -3.05 0.78
CA LYS A 129 -19.31 -1.63 1.13
C LYS A 129 -18.81 -0.68 0.03
N VAL A 130 -17.67 -0.97 -0.54
CA VAL A 130 -17.02 -0.07 -1.52
C VAL A 130 -17.48 -0.28 -2.96
N LEU A 131 -17.94 -1.49 -3.28
CA LEU A 131 -18.29 -1.89 -4.65
C LEU A 131 -19.34 -1.01 -5.35
N PRO A 132 -20.42 -0.54 -4.68
CA PRO A 132 -21.44 0.30 -5.32
C PRO A 132 -20.89 1.63 -5.85
N TYR A 133 -19.78 2.07 -5.27
CA TYR A 133 -19.14 3.36 -5.58
C TYR A 133 -17.82 3.21 -6.33
N THR A 134 -17.46 1.99 -6.76
CA THR A 134 -16.20 1.69 -7.45
C THR A 134 -16.46 1.44 -8.94
N ASP A 135 -15.85 2.27 -9.80
CA ASP A 135 -15.93 2.10 -11.25
C ASP A 135 -14.85 1.17 -11.80
N LEU A 136 -13.64 1.21 -11.23
CA LEU A 136 -12.51 0.43 -11.69
C LEU A 136 -11.86 -0.32 -10.53
N ILE A 137 -11.51 -1.57 -10.78
CA ILE A 137 -10.85 -2.44 -9.80
C ILE A 137 -9.46 -2.80 -10.31
N ILE A 138 -8.46 -2.56 -9.47
CA ILE A 138 -7.08 -2.98 -9.72
C ILE A 138 -6.67 -3.93 -8.60
N SER A 139 -6.13 -5.09 -8.95
CA SER A 139 -5.63 -6.06 -7.97
C SER A 139 -4.33 -6.74 -8.42
N ASP A 140 -3.55 -7.15 -7.44
CA ASP A 140 -2.31 -7.88 -7.66
C ASP A 140 -2.53 -9.41 -7.55
N LEU A 141 -2.07 -10.14 -8.55
CA LEU A 141 -1.95 -11.60 -8.52
C LEU A 141 -0.46 -11.95 -8.36
N LYS A 142 -0.02 -12.24 -7.13
CA LYS A 142 1.41 -12.34 -6.82
C LYS A 142 1.96 -13.76 -6.96
N LEU A 143 1.29 -14.73 -6.33
CA LEU A 143 1.68 -16.13 -6.31
C LEU A 143 0.43 -17.01 -6.23
N MET A 144 0.42 -18.11 -6.99
CA MET A 144 -0.70 -19.06 -6.99
C MET A 144 -0.56 -20.14 -5.91
N ASP A 145 0.67 -20.47 -5.52
CA ASP A 145 0.92 -21.33 -4.35
C ASP A 145 0.70 -20.56 -3.07
N SER A 146 -0.25 -21.00 -2.25
CA SER A 146 -0.64 -20.29 -1.04
C SER A 146 0.42 -20.34 0.07
N ALA A 147 1.22 -21.40 0.14
CA ALA A 147 2.29 -21.50 1.12
C ALA A 147 3.42 -20.51 0.80
N LEU A 148 3.81 -20.45 -0.47
CA LEU A 148 4.77 -19.45 -0.96
C LEU A 148 4.21 -18.03 -0.84
N HIS A 149 2.93 -17.82 -1.14
CA HIS A 149 2.28 -16.52 -0.98
C HIS A 149 2.38 -16.06 0.49
N ARG A 150 2.06 -16.95 1.44
CA ARG A 150 2.18 -16.66 2.88
C ARG A 150 3.62 -16.37 3.30
N GLN A 151 4.58 -17.10 2.76
CA GLN A 151 6.01 -16.87 3.05
C GLN A 151 6.44 -15.45 2.67
N TYR A 152 6.00 -14.94 1.51
CA TYR A 152 6.46 -13.64 0.98
C TYR A 152 5.57 -12.44 1.36
N THR A 153 4.30 -12.67 1.71
CA THR A 153 3.34 -11.59 1.99
C THR A 153 2.79 -11.62 3.41
N GLY A 154 3.01 -12.69 4.15
CA GLY A 154 2.48 -12.90 5.50
C GLY A 154 1.11 -13.58 5.54
N VAL A 155 0.39 -13.68 4.40
CA VAL A 155 -0.95 -14.27 4.31
C VAL A 155 -1.07 -15.25 3.14
N GLY A 156 -1.98 -16.24 3.23
CA GLY A 156 -2.36 -17.07 2.09
C GLY A 156 -3.13 -16.28 1.03
N ASN A 157 -3.32 -16.88 -0.14
CA ASN A 157 -4.02 -16.24 -1.25
C ASN A 157 -5.47 -16.72 -1.43
N GLU A 158 -5.95 -17.63 -0.59
CA GLU A 158 -7.27 -18.27 -0.75
C GLU A 158 -8.39 -17.23 -0.80
N LEU A 159 -8.40 -16.31 0.15
CA LEU A 159 -9.40 -15.25 0.24
C LEU A 159 -9.31 -14.28 -0.93
N ILE A 160 -8.09 -13.94 -1.35
CA ILE A 160 -7.83 -13.08 -2.52
C ILE A 160 -8.45 -13.71 -3.78
N LEU A 161 -8.10 -14.97 -4.06
CA LEU A 161 -8.60 -15.67 -5.23
C LEU A 161 -10.12 -15.88 -5.18
N GLN A 162 -10.68 -16.13 -4.00
CA GLN A 162 -12.13 -16.22 -3.81
C GLN A 162 -12.83 -14.90 -4.15
N ASN A 163 -12.33 -13.79 -3.63
CA ASN A 163 -12.91 -12.47 -3.88
C ASN A 163 -12.77 -12.06 -5.34
N LEU A 164 -11.63 -12.32 -5.99
CA LEU A 164 -11.47 -12.05 -7.42
C LEU A 164 -12.45 -12.85 -8.29
N ARG A 165 -12.71 -14.14 -7.96
CA ARG A 165 -13.75 -14.92 -8.65
C ARG A 165 -15.13 -14.31 -8.46
N ARG A 166 -15.46 -13.91 -7.24
CA ARG A 166 -16.77 -13.31 -6.94
C ARG A 166 -16.97 -11.99 -7.66
N LEU A 167 -15.96 -11.12 -7.67
CA LEU A 167 -15.98 -9.89 -8.46
C LEU A 167 -16.24 -10.15 -9.95
N ALA A 168 -15.57 -11.15 -10.51
CA ALA A 168 -15.75 -11.54 -11.89
C ALA A 168 -17.17 -12.11 -12.15
N GLN A 169 -17.71 -12.92 -11.23
CA GLN A 169 -19.08 -13.45 -11.30
C GLN A 169 -20.14 -12.35 -11.21
N GLU A 170 -19.87 -11.28 -10.49
CA GLU A 170 -20.72 -10.08 -10.44
C GLU A 170 -20.53 -9.16 -11.66
N GLY A 171 -19.74 -9.58 -12.67
CA GLY A 171 -19.53 -8.84 -13.91
C GLY A 171 -18.60 -7.64 -13.77
N ARG A 172 -17.81 -7.57 -12.68
CA ARG A 172 -16.86 -6.46 -12.47
C ARG A 172 -15.64 -6.61 -13.36
N GLU A 173 -15.31 -5.55 -14.09
CA GLU A 173 -14.07 -5.49 -14.86
C GLU A 173 -12.85 -5.34 -13.95
N LEU A 174 -11.82 -6.13 -14.21
CA LEU A 174 -10.59 -6.20 -13.42
C LEU A 174 -9.39 -5.75 -14.25
N ILE A 175 -8.54 -4.94 -13.66
CA ILE A 175 -7.14 -4.80 -14.06
C ILE A 175 -6.31 -5.64 -13.09
N LEU A 176 -5.64 -6.67 -13.60
CA LEU A 176 -4.74 -7.48 -12.81
C LEU A 176 -3.30 -7.06 -13.04
N ARG A 177 -2.54 -7.00 -11.94
CA ARG A 177 -1.10 -6.74 -11.96
C ARG A 177 -0.35 -7.95 -11.44
N ILE A 178 0.69 -8.35 -12.15
CA ILE A 178 1.61 -9.40 -11.69
C ILE A 178 2.99 -8.77 -11.55
N PRO A 179 3.44 -8.46 -10.33
CA PRO A 179 4.83 -8.08 -10.09
C PRO A 179 5.71 -9.32 -10.34
N VAL A 180 6.50 -9.29 -11.41
CA VAL A 180 7.39 -10.41 -11.78
C VAL A 180 8.67 -10.31 -10.98
N ILE A 181 8.83 -11.22 -10.00
CA ILE A 181 9.93 -11.23 -9.04
C ILE A 181 10.86 -12.42 -9.36
N PRO A 182 12.09 -12.16 -9.85
CA PRO A 182 13.01 -13.21 -10.25
C PRO A 182 13.30 -14.23 -9.14
N GLY A 183 13.14 -15.51 -9.47
CA GLY A 183 13.34 -16.63 -8.54
C GLY A 183 12.24 -16.82 -7.49
N VAL A 184 11.16 -16.05 -7.55
CA VAL A 184 10.03 -16.14 -6.62
C VAL A 184 8.76 -16.60 -7.34
N ASN A 185 8.30 -15.83 -8.33
CA ASN A 185 7.05 -16.11 -9.03
C ASN A 185 7.18 -16.20 -10.57
N ASP A 186 8.40 -16.08 -11.10
CA ASP A 186 8.70 -16.18 -12.52
C ASP A 186 8.86 -17.62 -13.05
N GLY A 187 8.66 -18.62 -12.19
CA GLY A 187 8.71 -20.02 -12.54
C GLY A 187 7.50 -20.46 -13.38
N ARG A 188 7.73 -21.40 -14.31
CA ARG A 188 6.72 -21.90 -15.26
C ARG A 188 5.42 -22.33 -14.59
N GLN A 189 5.52 -23.04 -13.46
CA GLN A 189 4.35 -23.52 -12.71
C GLN A 189 3.45 -22.37 -12.26
N ASN A 190 4.01 -21.29 -11.72
CA ASN A 190 3.23 -20.13 -11.29
C ASN A 190 2.62 -19.40 -12.48
N ILE A 191 3.34 -19.27 -13.58
CA ILE A 191 2.85 -18.63 -14.81
C ILE A 191 1.65 -19.39 -15.37
N GLU A 192 1.76 -20.71 -15.51
CA GLU A 192 0.68 -21.57 -16.02
C GLU A 192 -0.54 -21.55 -15.10
N ALA A 193 -0.34 -21.62 -13.77
CA ALA A 193 -1.43 -21.54 -12.80
C ALA A 193 -2.12 -20.16 -12.81
N SER A 194 -1.36 -19.07 -12.96
CA SER A 194 -1.91 -17.72 -13.08
C SER A 194 -2.72 -17.56 -14.36
N ALA A 195 -2.20 -18.06 -15.49
CA ALA A 195 -2.92 -18.04 -16.76
C ALA A 195 -4.21 -18.85 -16.71
N ASP A 196 -4.18 -20.06 -16.12
CA ASP A 196 -5.37 -20.90 -15.94
C ASP A 196 -6.43 -20.20 -15.07
N PHE A 197 -6.02 -19.60 -13.96
CA PHE A 197 -6.91 -18.84 -13.10
C PHE A 197 -7.58 -17.68 -13.85
N ILE A 198 -6.81 -16.86 -14.56
CA ILE A 198 -7.31 -15.72 -15.33
C ILE A 198 -8.28 -16.17 -16.43
N LEU A 199 -7.88 -17.17 -17.23
CA LEU A 199 -8.65 -17.58 -18.40
C LEU A 199 -9.90 -18.37 -18.05
N ARG A 200 -9.84 -19.26 -17.04
CA ARG A 200 -10.94 -20.19 -16.75
C ARG A 200 -11.81 -19.76 -15.59
N GLN A 201 -11.27 -19.00 -14.63
CA GLN A 201 -11.99 -18.69 -13.38
C GLN A 201 -12.48 -17.26 -13.30
N LEU A 202 -11.95 -16.33 -14.10
CA LEU A 202 -12.39 -14.94 -14.13
C LEU A 202 -13.28 -14.60 -15.35
N GLY A 203 -13.66 -15.60 -16.15
CA GLY A 203 -14.74 -15.49 -17.12
C GLY A 203 -14.63 -14.36 -18.16
N GLY A 204 -13.40 -13.92 -18.50
CA GLY A 204 -13.18 -12.81 -19.44
C GLY A 204 -13.32 -11.41 -18.82
N GLN A 205 -13.51 -11.30 -17.50
CA GLN A 205 -13.65 -10.01 -16.81
C GLN A 205 -12.30 -9.28 -16.60
N VAL A 206 -11.18 -9.88 -16.98
CA VAL A 206 -9.87 -9.23 -16.94
C VAL A 206 -9.69 -8.35 -18.18
N ARG A 207 -9.97 -7.06 -18.02
CA ARG A 207 -9.81 -6.06 -19.08
C ARG A 207 -8.34 -5.85 -19.46
N THR A 208 -7.46 -5.87 -18.46
CA THR A 208 -6.03 -5.61 -18.66
C THR A 208 -5.21 -6.47 -17.71
N LEU A 209 -4.18 -7.12 -18.24
CA LEU A 209 -3.14 -7.77 -17.47
C LEU A 209 -1.84 -6.98 -17.61
N GLN A 210 -1.30 -6.51 -16.48
CA GLN A 210 -0.04 -5.77 -16.42
C GLN A 210 1.03 -6.62 -15.77
N LEU A 211 2.11 -6.91 -16.50
CA LEU A 211 3.31 -7.51 -15.94
C LEU A 211 4.25 -6.38 -15.50
N LEU A 212 4.54 -6.31 -14.21
CA LEU A 212 5.36 -5.26 -13.62
C LEU A 212 6.74 -5.80 -13.30
N SER A 213 7.79 -5.18 -13.83
CA SER A 213 9.15 -5.52 -13.44
C SER A 213 9.36 -5.24 -11.95
N PHE A 214 10.00 -6.20 -11.26
CA PHE A 214 10.32 -6.03 -9.84
C PHE A 214 11.21 -4.81 -9.60
N MET A 215 10.78 -3.95 -8.68
CA MET A 215 11.51 -2.78 -8.20
C MET A 215 11.44 -2.72 -6.66
N ARG A 216 12.54 -2.31 -6.02
CA ARG A 216 12.62 -2.18 -4.56
C ARG A 216 12.02 -0.87 -4.04
N LEU A 217 10.82 -0.50 -4.51
CA LEU A 217 10.19 0.79 -4.19
C LEU A 217 9.90 0.98 -2.69
N GLY A 218 9.63 -0.11 -1.96
CA GLY A 218 9.33 -0.07 -0.53
C GLY A 218 10.55 -0.12 0.40
N GLU A 219 11.74 -0.39 -0.11
CA GLU A 219 12.93 -0.69 0.70
C GLU A 219 13.25 0.42 1.71
N GLU A 220 13.21 1.69 1.28
CA GLU A 220 13.47 2.83 2.17
C GLU A 220 12.43 2.97 3.30
N LYS A 221 11.16 2.70 2.99
CA LYS A 221 10.09 2.71 4.00
C LYS A 221 10.33 1.63 5.05
N TYR A 222 10.64 0.40 4.64
CA TYR A 222 10.97 -0.69 5.55
C TYR A 222 12.18 -0.34 6.42
N LYS A 223 13.28 0.14 5.84
CA LYS A 223 14.47 0.60 6.58
C LYS A 223 14.14 1.69 7.58
N SER A 224 13.35 2.69 7.18
CA SER A 224 12.98 3.80 8.06
C SER A 224 12.08 3.39 9.22
N LEU A 225 11.33 2.31 9.08
CA LEU A 225 10.48 1.72 10.12
C LEU A 225 11.21 0.70 10.98
N GLY A 226 12.45 0.32 10.62
CA GLY A 226 13.22 -0.72 11.30
C GLY A 226 12.67 -2.12 11.04
N ILE A 227 11.95 -2.32 9.92
CA ILE A 227 11.39 -3.60 9.51
C ILE A 227 12.35 -4.26 8.49
N PRO A 228 12.71 -5.54 8.66
CA PRO A 228 13.55 -6.24 7.69
C PRO A 228 12.88 -6.28 6.31
N TYR A 229 13.64 -5.94 5.27
CA TYR A 229 13.15 -6.02 3.88
C TYR A 229 13.50 -7.37 3.28
N GLN A 230 12.54 -8.28 3.17
CA GLN A 230 12.76 -9.67 2.75
C GLN A 230 13.26 -9.83 1.31
N MET A 231 13.06 -8.82 0.47
CA MET A 231 13.43 -8.86 -0.95
C MET A 231 14.80 -8.22 -1.24
N GLU A 232 15.63 -7.95 -0.22
CA GLU A 232 16.93 -7.28 -0.38
C GLU A 232 17.88 -8.06 -1.30
N ALA A 233 17.88 -9.39 -1.20
CA ALA A 233 18.72 -10.28 -2.00
C ALA A 233 18.18 -10.56 -3.42
N VAL A 234 16.94 -10.19 -3.72
CA VAL A 234 16.32 -10.46 -5.02
C VAL A 234 16.97 -9.59 -6.10
N ARG A 235 17.41 -10.22 -7.19
CA ARG A 235 18.05 -9.51 -8.31
C ARG A 235 17.03 -8.61 -9.03
N LEU A 236 17.43 -7.36 -9.28
CA LEU A 236 16.65 -6.47 -10.13
C LEU A 236 16.74 -6.94 -11.59
N GLN A 237 15.62 -6.90 -12.30
CA GLN A 237 15.61 -7.14 -13.74
C GLN A 237 16.34 -6.00 -14.45
N ARG A 238 17.25 -6.34 -15.37
CA ARG A 238 17.82 -5.33 -16.27
C ARG A 238 16.74 -4.94 -17.29
N ARG A 239 16.58 -3.64 -17.49
CA ARG A 239 15.77 -3.11 -18.58
C ARG A 239 16.37 -3.47 -19.91
#